data_8424fa6d7f944f64be5d36db9c550a23
#
_entry.id   8424fa6d7f944f64be5d36db9c550a23
#
_cell.length_a   1.000
_cell.length_b   1.000
_cell.length_c   1.000
_cell.angle_alpha   90.00
_cell.angle_beta   90.00
_cell.angle_gamma   90.00
#
_symmetry.space_group_name_H-M   'P 1'
#
loop_
_entity.id
_entity.type
_entity.pdbx_description
1 polymer ?
#
loop_
_entity_poly.entity_id
_entity_poly.type
_entity_poly.pdbx_seq_one_letter_code
_entity_poly.pdbx_strand_id
1 'polypeptide(L)'
;MRSKNTCLVCGEASAPLFENLILGRYPVGYFQCQSCGLVQTEHPYWLDEAYGAAISSLDVGMVGRNIFLAHKAAQTIAAVFDPGARFLDYAGGYGLFVRMMRDKGFDFYRQDRYCSNIFAQHLDLKDLEPHARFELVTAFEVFEHLVDPVAEVRQLFDYADSVLFSTVLVPEGEPLQKDWWYLVPETGQHIVFFTARALELLAQQLGCRFFSNHADLHLFTRRDIADPFAEKKKPISVRVAEKYLRWAMPTDLQGKSLLAQDFEAARQRASQRAAPSERR
;
A
#
# COMPACT_ATOMS: atom_id res chain seq x y z
N MET A 1 -23.53 -10.88 12.27
CA MET A 1 -22.77 -9.74 12.83
C MET A 1 -21.52 -10.31 13.47
N ARG A 2 -20.31 -9.99 13.00
CA ARG A 2 -19.07 -10.33 13.70
C ARG A 2 -19.05 -9.57 15.03
N SER A 3 -18.56 -10.19 16.12
CA SER A 3 -18.41 -9.50 17.40
C SER A 3 -17.40 -8.35 17.25
N LYS A 4 -17.54 -7.28 18.06
CA LYS A 4 -16.67 -6.07 17.99
C LYS A 4 -15.17 -6.35 18.08
N ASN A 5 -14.77 -7.55 18.52
CA ASN A 5 -13.40 -7.94 18.81
C ASN A 5 -12.94 -9.17 18.02
N THR A 6 -13.47 -9.37 16.81
CA THR A 6 -13.08 -10.50 15.95
C THR A 6 -12.11 -10.02 14.88
N CYS A 7 -11.00 -10.71 14.70
CA CYS A 7 -9.99 -10.41 13.68
C CYS A 7 -10.56 -10.47 12.27
N LEU A 8 -10.31 -9.43 11.47
CA LEU A 8 -10.79 -9.33 10.09
C LEU A 8 -10.21 -10.39 9.16
N VAL A 9 -9.03 -10.94 9.49
CA VAL A 9 -8.36 -11.94 8.68
C VAL A 9 -8.65 -13.36 9.18
N CYS A 10 -8.25 -13.71 10.40
CA CYS A 10 -8.34 -15.12 10.85
C CYS A 10 -9.61 -15.46 11.63
N GLY A 11 -10.43 -14.48 12.02
CA GLY A 11 -11.65 -14.71 12.77
C GLY A 11 -11.46 -14.95 14.28
N GLU A 12 -10.23 -15.03 14.77
CA GLU A 12 -9.90 -15.22 16.18
C GLU A 12 -10.11 -13.94 17.01
N ALA A 13 -10.08 -14.06 18.33
CA ALA A 13 -10.27 -12.94 19.23
C ALA A 13 -9.14 -11.90 19.12
N SER A 14 -9.51 -10.62 19.14
CA SER A 14 -8.60 -9.49 19.23
C SER A 14 -8.73 -8.80 20.58
N ALA A 15 -7.61 -8.46 21.21
CA ALA A 15 -7.55 -7.73 22.48
C ALA A 15 -7.40 -6.21 22.24
N PRO A 16 -7.94 -5.35 23.11
CA PRO A 16 -7.66 -3.91 23.06
C PRO A 16 -6.15 -3.65 23.16
N LEU A 17 -5.67 -2.71 22.34
CA LEU A 17 -4.25 -2.33 22.30
C LEU A 17 -4.03 -0.90 22.82
N PHE A 18 -4.64 0.09 22.20
CA PHE A 18 -4.65 1.49 22.62
C PHE A 18 -5.84 2.23 21.97
N GLU A 19 -6.01 3.49 22.35
CA GLU A 19 -6.90 4.43 21.69
C GLU A 19 -6.10 5.56 21.05
N ASN A 20 -6.56 6.06 19.89
CA ASN A 20 -6.01 7.22 19.21
C ASN A 20 -7.11 8.17 18.75
N LEU A 21 -6.77 9.44 18.56
CA LEU A 21 -7.73 10.46 18.13
C LEU A 21 -7.65 10.62 16.60
N ILE A 22 -8.60 10.03 15.91
CA ILE A 22 -8.67 10.08 14.44
C ILE A 22 -9.29 11.39 13.97
N LEU A 23 -8.70 11.99 12.91
CA LEU A 23 -9.09 13.30 12.37
C LEU A 23 -9.11 14.40 13.44
N GLY A 24 -8.35 14.22 14.52
CA GLY A 24 -8.30 15.14 15.65
C GLY A 24 -9.59 15.22 16.51
N ARG A 25 -10.59 14.33 16.30
CA ARG A 25 -11.90 14.40 16.97
C ARG A 25 -12.57 13.08 17.32
N TYR A 26 -12.23 11.98 16.63
CA TYR A 26 -12.85 10.68 16.88
C TYR A 26 -11.95 9.83 17.77
N PRO A 27 -12.33 9.56 19.04
CA PRO A 27 -11.62 8.59 19.84
C PRO A 27 -11.90 7.19 19.31
N VAL A 28 -10.86 6.49 18.84
CA VAL A 28 -10.96 5.20 18.15
C VAL A 28 -10.08 4.18 18.83
N GLY A 29 -10.66 3.04 19.18
CA GLY A 29 -9.95 1.88 19.73
C GLY A 29 -9.23 1.09 18.63
N TYR A 30 -8.00 0.69 18.94
CA TYR A 30 -7.19 -0.24 18.16
C TYR A 30 -7.13 -1.59 18.87
N PHE A 31 -7.20 -2.67 18.10
CA PHE A 31 -7.27 -4.04 18.62
C PHE A 31 -6.22 -4.90 17.91
N GLN A 32 -5.54 -5.75 18.67
CA GLN A 32 -4.57 -6.69 18.12
C GLN A 32 -5.07 -8.13 18.23
N CYS A 33 -5.04 -8.86 17.14
CA CYS A 33 -5.36 -10.28 17.10
C CYS A 33 -4.33 -11.10 17.87
N GLN A 34 -4.79 -11.94 18.79
CA GLN A 34 -3.92 -12.79 19.61
C GLN A 34 -3.29 -13.96 18.83
N SER A 35 -3.86 -14.32 17.68
CA SER A 35 -3.40 -15.45 16.86
C SER A 35 -2.46 -15.03 15.72
N CYS A 36 -2.83 -14.01 14.94
CA CYS A 36 -2.05 -13.60 13.76
C CYS A 36 -1.35 -12.25 13.91
N GLY A 37 -1.60 -11.52 15.01
CA GLY A 37 -0.97 -10.23 15.26
C GLY A 37 -1.52 -9.06 14.42
N LEU A 38 -2.54 -9.28 13.56
CA LEU A 38 -3.19 -8.20 12.83
C LEU A 38 -3.64 -7.11 13.80
N VAL A 39 -3.33 -5.85 13.50
CA VAL A 39 -3.88 -4.71 14.23
C VAL A 39 -4.97 -4.08 13.35
N GLN A 40 -6.12 -3.79 13.95
CA GLN A 40 -7.27 -3.21 13.28
C GLN A 40 -7.94 -2.18 14.19
N THR A 41 -8.60 -1.18 13.60
CA THR A 41 -9.46 -0.28 14.36
C THR A 41 -10.80 -0.96 14.69
N GLU A 42 -11.58 -0.35 15.58
CA GLU A 42 -13.01 -0.64 15.65
C GLU A 42 -13.68 -0.33 14.30
N HIS A 43 -15.00 -0.59 14.17
CA HIS A 43 -15.74 -0.30 12.95
C HIS A 43 -15.53 1.17 12.53
N PRO A 44 -15.00 1.45 11.33
CA PRO A 44 -14.52 2.76 10.95
C PRO A 44 -15.67 3.68 10.46
N TYR A 45 -16.48 4.19 11.39
CA TYR A 45 -17.67 5.05 11.14
C TYR A 45 -17.33 6.47 10.65
N TRP A 46 -16.05 6.84 10.64
CA TRP A 46 -15.55 8.16 10.18
C TRP A 46 -15.09 8.18 8.72
N LEU A 47 -15.09 7.03 8.01
CA LEU A 47 -14.47 6.90 6.68
C LEU A 47 -15.03 7.86 5.64
N ASP A 48 -16.34 8.13 5.65
CA ASP A 48 -16.93 9.08 4.69
C ASP A 48 -16.26 10.45 4.75
N GLU A 49 -15.88 10.89 5.96
CA GLU A 49 -15.13 12.12 6.12
C GLU A 49 -13.65 11.97 5.76
N ALA A 50 -13.01 10.87 6.16
CA ALA A 50 -11.62 10.58 5.83
C ALA A 50 -11.37 10.56 4.31
N TYR A 51 -12.36 10.16 3.53
CA TYR A 51 -12.35 10.15 2.06
C TYR A 51 -12.99 11.38 1.40
N GLY A 52 -13.25 12.43 2.14
CA GLY A 52 -13.64 13.72 1.57
C GLY A 52 -12.61 14.30 0.58
N ALA A 53 -11.35 13.88 0.72
CA ALA A 53 -10.29 14.00 -0.29
C ALA A 53 -9.59 12.64 -0.41
N ALA A 54 -9.60 12.05 -1.60
CA ALA A 54 -9.05 10.71 -1.83
C ALA A 54 -7.52 10.65 -1.59
N ILE A 55 -6.81 11.75 -1.86
CA ILE A 55 -5.39 11.90 -1.55
C ILE A 55 -5.22 13.02 -0.51
N SER A 56 -4.60 12.69 0.61
CA SER A 56 -4.34 13.63 1.68
C SER A 56 -3.22 14.60 1.32
N SER A 57 -3.31 15.85 1.81
CA SER A 57 -2.21 16.81 1.75
C SER A 57 -0.97 16.37 2.56
N LEU A 58 -1.09 15.35 3.38
CA LEU A 58 0.02 14.72 4.10
C LEU A 58 0.84 13.77 3.23
N ASP A 59 0.30 13.33 2.07
CA ASP A 59 1.01 12.41 1.16
C ASP A 59 2.04 13.14 0.29
N VAL A 60 2.93 13.89 0.93
CA VAL A 60 4.04 14.61 0.29
C VAL A 60 5.06 13.67 -0.36
N GLY A 61 5.08 12.40 0.07
CA GLY A 61 5.97 11.34 -0.44
C GLY A 61 5.48 10.65 -1.70
N MET A 62 4.27 10.93 -2.18
CA MET A 62 3.61 10.18 -3.26
C MET A 62 4.47 10.01 -4.51
N VAL A 63 5.12 11.06 -5.00
CA VAL A 63 5.94 10.99 -6.22
C VAL A 63 7.15 10.09 -6.04
N GLY A 64 7.91 10.28 -4.94
CA GLY A 64 9.08 9.46 -4.62
C GLY A 64 8.71 7.98 -4.44
N ARG A 65 7.59 7.70 -3.75
CA ARG A 65 7.05 6.36 -3.57
C ARG A 65 6.67 5.73 -4.91
N ASN A 66 5.98 6.44 -5.80
CA ASN A 66 5.64 5.93 -7.13
C ASN A 66 6.88 5.61 -7.98
N ILE A 67 7.94 6.44 -7.93
CA ILE A 67 9.21 6.17 -8.60
C ILE A 67 9.82 4.85 -8.09
N PHE A 68 9.87 4.67 -6.78
CA PHE A 68 10.39 3.46 -6.15
C PHE A 68 9.56 2.22 -6.53
N LEU A 69 8.23 2.30 -6.40
CA LEU A 69 7.32 1.19 -6.71
C LEU A 69 7.35 0.82 -8.20
N ALA A 70 7.43 1.81 -9.11
CA ALA A 70 7.57 1.56 -10.54
C ALA A 70 8.87 0.83 -10.89
N HIS A 71 9.97 1.13 -10.16
CA HIS A 71 11.20 0.38 -10.32
C HIS A 71 11.07 -1.07 -9.82
N LYS A 72 10.48 -1.26 -8.65
CA LYS A 72 10.27 -2.57 -8.05
C LYS A 72 9.30 -3.44 -8.85
N ALA A 73 8.17 -2.87 -9.30
CA ALA A 73 7.21 -3.57 -10.14
C ALA A 73 7.85 -4.03 -11.46
N ALA A 74 8.61 -3.15 -12.13
CA ALA A 74 9.32 -3.52 -13.35
C ALA A 74 10.32 -4.66 -13.14
N GLN A 75 11.05 -4.67 -12.02
CA GLN A 75 11.96 -5.77 -11.65
C GLN A 75 11.20 -7.08 -11.40
N THR A 76 10.07 -7.02 -10.67
CA THR A 76 9.23 -8.18 -10.39
C THR A 76 8.62 -8.75 -11.67
N ILE A 77 8.08 -7.88 -12.55
CA ILE A 77 7.52 -8.29 -13.84
C ILE A 77 8.59 -8.98 -14.68
N ALA A 78 9.74 -8.37 -14.86
CA ALA A 78 10.83 -8.95 -15.64
C ALA A 78 11.39 -10.26 -15.07
N ALA A 79 11.20 -10.52 -13.78
CA ALA A 79 11.71 -11.73 -13.14
C ALA A 79 10.79 -12.94 -13.29
N VAL A 80 9.45 -12.77 -13.24
CA VAL A 80 8.51 -13.89 -13.07
C VAL A 80 7.19 -13.75 -13.85
N PHE A 81 6.98 -12.65 -14.61
CA PHE A 81 5.79 -12.41 -15.41
C PHE A 81 6.13 -12.14 -16.89
N ASP A 82 5.14 -12.17 -17.76
CA ASP A 82 5.30 -11.78 -19.17
C ASP A 82 5.30 -10.25 -19.33
N PRO A 83 6.42 -9.61 -19.68
CA PRO A 83 6.49 -8.16 -19.83
C PRO A 83 5.62 -7.61 -20.99
N GLY A 84 5.24 -8.44 -21.95
CA GLY A 84 4.41 -8.08 -23.11
C GLY A 84 2.90 -8.16 -22.84
N ALA A 85 2.50 -8.63 -21.66
CA ALA A 85 1.11 -8.76 -21.28
C ALA A 85 0.51 -7.42 -20.79
N ARG A 86 -0.82 -7.44 -20.51
CA ARG A 86 -1.53 -6.31 -19.88
C ARG A 86 -1.50 -6.39 -18.36
N PHE A 87 -1.47 -5.23 -17.71
CA PHE A 87 -1.39 -5.07 -16.26
C PHE A 87 -2.47 -4.11 -15.77
N LEU A 88 -2.96 -4.29 -14.55
CA LEU A 88 -3.93 -3.41 -13.91
C LEU A 88 -3.37 -2.80 -12.64
N ASP A 89 -3.49 -1.50 -12.48
CA ASP A 89 -3.24 -0.77 -11.23
C ASP A 89 -4.58 -0.51 -10.53
N TYR A 90 -4.84 -1.25 -9.47
CA TYR A 90 -6.07 -1.15 -8.68
C TYR A 90 -5.93 -0.07 -7.62
N ALA A 91 -6.95 0.79 -7.50
CA ALA A 91 -6.92 2.02 -6.71
C ALA A 91 -5.76 2.94 -7.13
N GLY A 92 -5.50 3.04 -8.44
CA GLY A 92 -4.32 3.72 -9.03
C GLY A 92 -4.34 5.25 -8.94
N GLY A 93 -5.17 5.84 -8.07
CA GLY A 93 -5.20 7.26 -7.77
C GLY A 93 -5.38 8.13 -9.03
N TYR A 94 -4.54 9.13 -9.20
CA TYR A 94 -4.56 10.02 -10.39
C TYR A 94 -3.92 9.41 -11.65
N GLY A 95 -3.46 8.15 -11.62
CA GLY A 95 -2.86 7.44 -12.76
C GLY A 95 -1.37 7.69 -12.94
N LEU A 96 -0.70 8.24 -11.94
CA LEU A 96 0.75 8.55 -12.01
C LEU A 96 1.59 7.27 -12.18
N PHE A 97 1.33 6.23 -11.39
CA PHE A 97 2.02 4.96 -11.50
C PHE A 97 1.82 4.32 -12.88
N VAL A 98 0.58 4.28 -13.38
CA VAL A 98 0.26 3.78 -14.73
C VAL A 98 1.07 4.52 -15.78
N ARG A 99 1.14 5.87 -15.73
CA ARG A 99 1.95 6.65 -16.67
C ARG A 99 3.42 6.25 -16.63
N MET A 100 4.00 6.13 -15.43
CA MET A 100 5.39 5.74 -15.25
C MET A 100 5.69 4.33 -15.78
N MET A 101 4.77 3.39 -15.60
CA MET A 101 4.95 2.03 -16.10
C MET A 101 4.82 1.98 -17.64
N ARG A 102 3.90 2.74 -18.21
CA ARG A 102 3.78 2.84 -19.70
C ARG A 102 5.01 3.51 -20.31
N ASP A 103 5.61 4.49 -19.69
CA ASP A 103 6.87 5.10 -20.12
C ASP A 103 8.06 4.11 -20.11
N LYS A 104 7.96 3.04 -19.30
CA LYS A 104 8.90 1.90 -19.27
C LYS A 104 8.54 0.79 -20.27
N GLY A 105 7.44 0.92 -21.01
CA GLY A 105 7.00 -0.05 -22.03
C GLY A 105 6.05 -1.14 -21.53
N PHE A 106 5.53 -1.07 -20.30
CA PHE A 106 4.55 -2.02 -19.78
C PHE A 106 3.12 -1.53 -20.04
N ASP A 107 2.24 -2.39 -20.53
CA ASP A 107 0.86 -2.04 -20.91
C ASP A 107 -0.08 -2.03 -19.69
N PHE A 108 0.05 -0.98 -18.86
CA PHE A 108 -0.75 -0.77 -17.65
C PHE A 108 -2.03 -0.01 -17.93
N TYR A 109 -3.09 -0.42 -17.21
CA TYR A 109 -4.39 0.24 -17.12
C TYR A 109 -4.71 0.55 -15.67
N ARG A 110 -5.65 1.47 -15.41
CA ARG A 110 -6.03 1.93 -14.10
C ARG A 110 -7.46 1.53 -13.74
N GLN A 111 -7.69 1.22 -12.46
CA GLN A 111 -9.01 1.20 -11.85
C GLN A 111 -8.97 2.05 -10.58
N ASP A 112 -9.91 2.99 -10.43
CA ASP A 112 -10.05 3.78 -9.22
C ASP A 112 -11.49 4.32 -9.12
N ARG A 113 -12.05 4.36 -7.90
CA ARG A 113 -13.42 4.82 -7.63
C ARG A 113 -13.49 6.27 -7.21
N TYR A 114 -12.42 6.80 -6.62
CA TYR A 114 -12.42 8.07 -5.91
C TYR A 114 -11.68 9.17 -6.65
N CYS A 115 -10.66 8.81 -7.42
CA CYS A 115 -9.80 9.76 -8.11
C CYS A 115 -10.15 9.90 -9.59
N SER A 116 -10.16 11.13 -10.11
CA SER A 116 -10.15 11.38 -11.54
C SER A 116 -8.80 10.95 -12.14
N ASN A 117 -8.82 10.40 -13.37
CA ASN A 117 -7.63 10.05 -14.10
C ASN A 117 -7.01 11.29 -14.74
N ILE A 118 -5.85 11.73 -14.25
CA ILE A 118 -5.14 12.93 -14.74
C ILE A 118 -3.97 12.55 -15.63
N PHE A 119 -3.17 11.55 -15.22
CA PHE A 119 -1.90 11.22 -15.88
C PHE A 119 -2.01 10.09 -16.93
N ALA A 120 -3.08 9.29 -16.87
CA ALA A 120 -3.29 8.13 -17.72
C ALA A 120 -4.69 8.12 -18.36
N GLN A 121 -5.15 9.27 -18.86
CA GLN A 121 -6.49 9.43 -19.46
C GLN A 121 -6.70 8.40 -20.58
N HIS A 122 -7.92 7.86 -20.67
CA HIS A 122 -8.32 6.80 -21.63
C HIS A 122 -7.61 5.45 -21.41
N LEU A 123 -7.03 5.22 -20.24
CA LEU A 123 -6.37 3.98 -19.82
C LEU A 123 -7.01 3.41 -18.55
N ASP A 124 -8.29 3.64 -18.36
CA ASP A 124 -9.06 3.04 -17.28
C ASP A 124 -9.58 1.65 -17.69
N LEU A 125 -9.80 0.77 -16.72
CA LEU A 125 -10.43 -0.55 -16.91
C LEU A 125 -11.73 -0.47 -17.73
N LYS A 126 -12.53 0.59 -17.51
CA LYS A 126 -13.78 0.82 -18.26
C LYS A 126 -13.59 1.12 -19.76
N ASP A 127 -12.39 1.47 -20.17
CA ASP A 127 -12.04 1.75 -21.56
C ASP A 127 -11.64 0.45 -22.32
N LEU A 128 -11.63 -0.69 -21.63
CA LEU A 128 -11.33 -2.01 -22.16
C LEU A 128 -12.61 -2.83 -22.41
N GLU A 129 -12.44 -3.96 -23.09
CA GLU A 129 -13.48 -4.97 -23.24
C GLU A 129 -14.00 -5.49 -21.89
N PRO A 130 -15.28 -5.82 -21.76
CA PRO A 130 -15.82 -6.41 -20.53
C PRO A 130 -15.06 -7.68 -20.12
N HIS A 131 -14.82 -7.83 -18.82
CA HIS A 131 -14.09 -8.98 -18.25
C HIS A 131 -12.63 -9.11 -18.72
N ALA A 132 -11.98 -8.00 -19.07
CA ALA A 132 -10.56 -7.98 -19.37
C ALA A 132 -9.75 -8.64 -18.24
N ARG A 133 -8.83 -9.54 -18.62
CA ARG A 133 -7.91 -10.21 -17.69
C ARG A 133 -6.50 -9.66 -17.87
N PHE A 134 -5.76 -9.68 -16.76
CA PHE A 134 -4.43 -9.11 -16.67
C PHE A 134 -3.42 -10.17 -16.21
N GLU A 135 -2.18 -9.98 -16.54
CA GLU A 135 -1.07 -10.82 -16.08
C GLU A 135 -0.82 -10.62 -14.59
N LEU A 136 -0.95 -9.39 -14.12
CA LEU A 136 -0.73 -8.97 -12.74
C LEU A 136 -1.63 -7.78 -12.41
N VAL A 137 -2.18 -7.76 -11.20
CA VAL A 137 -2.74 -6.56 -10.57
C VAL A 137 -1.69 -5.95 -9.64
N THR A 138 -1.49 -4.65 -9.70
CA THR A 138 -0.83 -3.89 -8.62
C THR A 138 -1.87 -3.25 -7.72
N ALA A 139 -1.65 -3.23 -6.40
CA ALA A 139 -2.51 -2.61 -5.39
C ALA A 139 -1.62 -1.95 -4.32
N PHE A 140 -1.07 -0.78 -4.67
CA PHE A 140 -0.11 -0.08 -3.83
C PHE A 140 -0.79 0.91 -2.90
N GLU A 141 -0.45 0.84 -1.59
CA GLU A 141 -1.06 1.66 -0.55
C GLU A 141 -2.60 1.49 -0.54
N VAL A 142 -3.06 0.24 -0.50
CA VAL A 142 -4.47 -0.14 -0.54
C VAL A 142 -4.86 -1.01 0.64
N PHE A 143 -4.00 -1.94 1.03
CA PHE A 143 -4.34 -2.98 2.00
C PHE A 143 -4.67 -2.42 3.38
N GLU A 144 -3.99 -1.38 3.82
CA GLU A 144 -4.22 -0.68 5.08
C GLU A 144 -5.57 0.06 5.15
N HIS A 145 -6.25 0.20 4.01
CA HIS A 145 -7.54 0.87 3.87
C HIS A 145 -8.74 -0.09 3.81
N LEU A 146 -8.51 -1.41 3.73
CA LEU A 146 -9.55 -2.39 3.47
C LEU A 146 -10.46 -2.61 4.69
N VAL A 147 -11.76 -2.42 4.51
CA VAL A 147 -12.77 -2.66 5.56
C VAL A 147 -13.04 -4.16 5.74
N ASP A 148 -13.06 -4.92 4.65
CA ASP A 148 -13.11 -6.39 4.65
C ASP A 148 -11.96 -6.96 3.79
N PRO A 149 -10.76 -7.12 4.37
CA PRO A 149 -9.58 -7.55 3.62
C PRO A 149 -9.78 -8.87 2.86
N VAL A 150 -10.52 -9.82 3.44
CA VAL A 150 -10.74 -11.14 2.80
C VAL A 150 -11.61 -11.00 1.56
N ALA A 151 -12.72 -10.26 1.65
CA ALA A 151 -13.64 -10.08 0.53
C ALA A 151 -13.04 -9.21 -0.57
N GLU A 152 -12.38 -8.11 -0.18
CA GLU A 152 -11.85 -7.14 -1.14
C GLU A 152 -10.63 -7.68 -1.88
N VAL A 153 -9.69 -8.35 -1.19
CA VAL A 153 -8.54 -9.00 -1.86
C VAL A 153 -9.00 -10.14 -2.76
N ARG A 154 -10.06 -10.86 -2.39
CA ARG A 154 -10.64 -11.90 -3.26
C ARG A 154 -11.10 -11.34 -4.59
N GLN A 155 -11.69 -10.15 -4.63
CA GLN A 155 -12.13 -9.48 -5.86
C GLN A 155 -10.95 -9.12 -6.78
N LEU A 156 -9.74 -8.86 -6.25
CA LEU A 156 -8.57 -8.59 -7.08
C LEU A 156 -8.20 -9.81 -7.95
N PHE A 157 -8.48 -11.02 -7.47
CA PHE A 157 -8.27 -12.26 -8.23
C PHE A 157 -9.28 -12.46 -9.37
N ASP A 158 -10.35 -11.66 -9.44
CA ASP A 158 -11.23 -11.65 -10.61
C ASP A 158 -10.55 -11.01 -11.82
N TYR A 159 -9.51 -10.21 -11.59
CA TYR A 159 -8.75 -9.54 -12.66
C TYR A 159 -7.49 -10.31 -13.08
N ALA A 160 -6.76 -10.91 -12.14
CA ALA A 160 -5.53 -11.65 -12.43
C ALA A 160 -5.28 -12.77 -11.39
N ASP A 161 -4.42 -13.71 -11.72
CA ASP A 161 -3.99 -14.77 -10.77
C ASP A 161 -2.87 -14.33 -9.84
N SER A 162 -2.43 -13.07 -9.93
CA SER A 162 -1.35 -12.50 -9.13
C SER A 162 -1.64 -11.05 -8.76
N VAL A 163 -1.33 -10.70 -7.50
CA VAL A 163 -1.51 -9.34 -6.93
C VAL A 163 -0.22 -8.92 -6.26
N LEU A 164 0.47 -7.93 -6.83
CA LEU A 164 1.63 -7.26 -6.23
C LEU A 164 1.13 -6.04 -5.45
N PHE A 165 1.41 -5.97 -4.15
CA PHE A 165 0.86 -4.91 -3.31
C PHE A 165 1.89 -4.37 -2.33
N SER A 166 1.69 -3.12 -1.90
CA SER A 166 2.45 -2.54 -0.79
C SER A 166 1.56 -2.39 0.44
N THR A 167 2.14 -2.63 1.59
CA THR A 167 1.67 -2.23 2.92
C THR A 167 2.81 -2.42 3.91
N VAL A 168 2.98 -1.52 4.87
CA VAL A 168 4.07 -1.65 5.86
C VAL A 168 3.67 -2.66 6.92
N LEU A 169 4.53 -3.65 7.15
CA LEU A 169 4.28 -4.66 8.18
C LEU A 169 4.39 -4.07 9.58
N VAL A 170 3.52 -4.52 10.47
CA VAL A 170 3.62 -4.24 11.92
C VAL A 170 5.00 -4.71 12.40
N PRO A 171 5.77 -3.85 13.11
CA PRO A 171 7.06 -4.23 13.66
C PRO A 171 6.99 -5.46 14.55
N GLU A 172 7.99 -6.34 14.44
CA GLU A 172 8.11 -7.53 15.28
C GLU A 172 8.77 -7.20 16.62
N GLY A 173 8.48 -7.99 17.63
CA GLY A 173 9.22 -8.04 18.91
C GLY A 173 8.62 -7.22 20.06
N GLU A 174 7.93 -6.12 19.80
CA GLU A 174 7.29 -5.29 20.81
C GLU A 174 5.84 -4.95 20.44
N PRO A 175 4.96 -4.67 21.44
CA PRO A 175 3.61 -4.20 21.14
C PRO A 175 3.66 -2.90 20.32
N LEU A 176 2.81 -2.81 19.30
CA LEU A 176 2.71 -1.61 18.46
C LEU A 176 2.43 -0.38 19.32
N GLN A 177 3.23 0.67 19.12
CA GLN A 177 3.09 1.93 19.85
C GLN A 177 2.09 2.84 19.14
N LYS A 178 1.34 3.63 19.92
CA LYS A 178 0.30 4.54 19.39
C LYS A 178 0.82 5.70 18.55
N ASP A 179 2.11 5.96 18.57
CA ASP A 179 2.81 6.99 17.78
C ASP A 179 3.57 6.42 16.58
N TRP A 180 3.34 5.14 16.26
CA TRP A 180 3.92 4.56 15.04
C TRP A 180 3.49 5.36 13.82
N TRP A 181 4.47 5.83 13.07
CA TRP A 181 4.29 6.78 11.96
C TRP A 181 3.30 6.33 10.88
N TYR A 182 3.14 5.01 10.68
CA TYR A 182 2.25 4.45 9.65
C TYR A 182 0.76 4.47 10.04
N LEU A 183 0.43 4.75 11.29
CA LEU A 183 -0.98 4.87 11.73
C LEU A 183 -1.68 6.08 11.09
N VAL A 184 -0.96 7.18 10.87
CA VAL A 184 -1.42 8.45 10.28
C VAL A 184 -2.84 8.83 10.72
N PRO A 185 -3.09 8.97 12.04
CA PRO A 185 -4.42 9.23 12.56
C PRO A 185 -5.04 10.53 12.04
N GLU A 186 -4.23 11.46 11.57
CA GLU A 186 -4.65 12.73 11.00
C GLU A 186 -5.45 12.56 9.71
N THR A 187 -5.25 11.47 8.96
CA THR A 187 -6.01 11.16 7.73
C THR A 187 -7.23 10.28 8.02
N GLY A 188 -7.16 9.43 9.03
CA GLY A 188 -8.19 8.46 9.37
C GLY A 188 -8.40 7.36 8.34
N GLN A 189 -7.53 7.24 7.35
CA GLN A 189 -7.68 6.30 6.23
C GLN A 189 -7.07 4.93 6.51
N HIS A 190 -6.02 4.84 7.33
CA HIS A 190 -5.38 3.59 7.72
C HIS A 190 -6.16 2.94 8.87
N ILE A 191 -6.78 1.82 8.61
CA ILE A 191 -7.70 1.14 9.56
C ILE A 191 -7.30 -0.31 9.87
N VAL A 192 -6.38 -0.90 9.08
CA VAL A 192 -5.89 -2.26 9.28
C VAL A 192 -4.39 -2.36 8.98
N PHE A 193 -3.65 -3.07 9.85
CA PHE A 193 -2.19 -3.15 9.79
C PHE A 193 -1.76 -4.61 9.88
N PHE A 194 -1.05 -5.06 8.88
CA PHE A 194 -0.74 -6.47 8.70
C PHE A 194 0.59 -6.86 9.33
N THR A 195 0.64 -8.05 9.90
CA THR A 195 1.87 -8.80 10.12
C THR A 195 2.12 -9.75 8.95
N ALA A 196 3.34 -10.25 8.78
CA ALA A 196 3.62 -11.31 7.80
C ALA A 196 2.70 -12.52 8.02
N ARG A 197 2.48 -12.90 9.28
CA ARG A 197 1.58 -14.02 9.65
C ARG A 197 0.13 -13.77 9.24
N ALA A 198 -0.39 -12.57 9.39
CA ALA A 198 -1.74 -12.22 8.96
C ALA A 198 -1.87 -12.33 7.43
N LEU A 199 -0.87 -11.88 6.66
CA LEU A 199 -0.84 -12.00 5.21
C LEU A 199 -0.72 -13.46 4.75
N GLU A 200 0.07 -14.30 5.43
CA GLU A 200 0.13 -15.74 5.17
C GLU A 200 -1.24 -16.42 5.34
N LEU A 201 -1.95 -16.11 6.43
CA LEU A 201 -3.27 -16.65 6.68
C LEU A 201 -4.31 -16.16 5.66
N LEU A 202 -4.22 -14.90 5.26
CA LEU A 202 -5.04 -14.35 4.18
C LEU A 202 -4.79 -15.09 2.86
N ALA A 203 -3.53 -15.31 2.50
CA ALA A 203 -3.15 -16.07 1.32
C ALA A 203 -3.71 -17.51 1.34
N GLN A 204 -3.60 -18.20 2.49
CA GLN A 204 -4.16 -19.55 2.67
C GLN A 204 -5.67 -19.59 2.44
N GLN A 205 -6.42 -18.61 2.98
CA GLN A 205 -7.88 -18.51 2.78
C GLN A 205 -8.26 -18.21 1.32
N LEU A 206 -7.40 -17.53 0.59
CA LEU A 206 -7.60 -17.18 -0.82
C LEU A 206 -7.09 -18.27 -1.79
N GLY A 207 -6.46 -19.31 -1.26
CA GLY A 207 -5.89 -20.40 -2.06
C GLY A 207 -4.73 -19.93 -2.94
N CYS A 208 -3.87 -19.06 -2.42
CA CYS A 208 -2.71 -18.54 -3.13
C CYS A 208 -1.44 -18.63 -2.29
N ARG A 209 -0.29 -18.46 -2.94
CA ARG A 209 1.04 -18.37 -2.32
C ARG A 209 1.30 -16.93 -1.91
N PHE A 210 2.10 -16.75 -0.88
CA PHE A 210 2.55 -15.46 -0.37
C PHE A 210 4.07 -15.36 -0.47
N PHE A 211 4.54 -14.26 -1.07
CA PHE A 211 5.94 -13.84 -1.07
C PHE A 211 6.04 -12.43 -0.52
N SER A 212 7.15 -12.12 0.15
CA SER A 212 7.36 -10.83 0.81
C SER A 212 8.83 -10.44 0.81
N ASN A 213 9.10 -9.14 0.71
CA ASN A 213 10.42 -8.58 1.02
C ASN A 213 10.63 -8.37 2.54
N HIS A 214 9.65 -8.81 3.37
CA HIS A 214 9.61 -8.65 4.82
C HIS A 214 9.60 -7.19 5.32
N ALA A 215 9.18 -6.25 4.49
CA ALA A 215 9.08 -4.84 4.84
C ALA A 215 7.76 -4.22 4.37
N ASP A 216 7.62 -3.97 3.09
CA ASP A 216 6.55 -3.15 2.53
C ASP A 216 6.03 -3.62 1.16
N LEU A 217 6.67 -4.60 0.52
CA LEU A 217 6.29 -5.09 -0.80
C LEU A 217 6.03 -6.61 -0.77
N HIS A 218 4.87 -7.00 -1.28
CA HIS A 218 4.34 -8.35 -1.15
C HIS A 218 3.69 -8.82 -2.44
N LEU A 219 3.62 -10.13 -2.63
CA LEU A 219 2.97 -10.77 -3.77
C LEU A 219 2.08 -11.91 -3.31
N PHE A 220 0.81 -11.86 -3.68
CA PHE A 220 -0.08 -13.02 -3.69
C PHE A 220 -0.16 -13.60 -5.09
N THR A 221 -0.06 -14.92 -5.24
CA THR A 221 -0.18 -15.55 -6.55
C THR A 221 -0.73 -16.97 -6.47
N ARG A 222 -1.60 -17.32 -7.42
CA ARG A 222 -2.08 -18.70 -7.65
C ARG A 222 -1.16 -19.45 -8.61
N ARG A 223 -0.19 -18.75 -9.22
CA ARG A 223 0.74 -19.33 -10.18
C ARG A 223 1.90 -20.02 -9.47
N ASP A 224 2.44 -21.04 -10.09
CA ASP A 224 3.69 -21.66 -9.65
C ASP A 224 4.89 -20.89 -10.23
N ILE A 225 5.37 -19.92 -9.48
CA ILE A 225 6.50 -19.05 -9.83
C ILE A 225 7.56 -19.08 -8.74
N ALA A 226 8.78 -18.74 -9.08
CA ALA A 226 9.85 -18.53 -8.13
C ALA A 226 9.58 -17.28 -7.27
N ASP A 227 10.17 -17.24 -6.07
CA ASP A 227 10.12 -16.06 -5.21
C ASP A 227 10.82 -14.86 -5.88
N PRO A 228 10.07 -13.79 -6.25
CA PRO A 228 10.66 -12.63 -6.90
C PRO A 228 11.52 -11.77 -5.95
N PHE A 229 11.35 -11.94 -4.63
CA PHE A 229 12.08 -11.20 -3.60
C PHE A 229 13.32 -11.95 -3.08
N ALA A 230 13.54 -13.20 -3.53
CA ALA A 230 14.72 -13.96 -3.14
C ALA A 230 16.01 -13.20 -3.47
N GLU A 231 16.92 -13.11 -2.52
CA GLU A 231 18.21 -12.46 -2.71
C GLU A 231 18.98 -13.11 -3.86
N LYS A 232 19.03 -12.44 -5.00
CA LYS A 232 19.94 -12.80 -6.08
C LYS A 232 21.33 -12.28 -5.70
N LYS A 233 22.29 -13.17 -5.43
CA LYS A 233 23.69 -12.78 -5.27
C LYS A 233 24.14 -12.07 -6.56
N LYS A 234 24.24 -10.74 -6.51
CA LYS A 234 24.73 -9.95 -7.64
C LYS A 234 26.15 -10.39 -7.98
N PRO A 235 26.49 -10.64 -9.24
CA PRO A 235 27.87 -10.88 -9.66
C PRO A 235 28.80 -9.80 -9.14
N ILE A 236 30.03 -10.16 -8.80
CA ILE A 236 31.03 -9.21 -8.28
C ILE A 236 31.22 -8.02 -9.24
N SER A 237 31.22 -8.29 -10.55
CA SER A 237 31.30 -7.25 -11.59
C SER A 237 30.19 -6.19 -11.50
N VAL A 238 28.94 -6.61 -11.23
CA VAL A 238 27.81 -5.69 -11.07
C VAL A 238 27.96 -4.86 -9.79
N ARG A 239 28.41 -5.47 -8.67
CA ARG A 239 28.66 -4.75 -7.41
C ARG A 239 29.76 -3.70 -7.57
N VAL A 240 30.83 -4.03 -8.30
CA VAL A 240 31.92 -3.11 -8.61
C VAL A 240 31.44 -1.97 -9.52
N ALA A 241 30.66 -2.26 -10.55
CA ALA A 241 30.09 -1.25 -11.45
C ALA A 241 29.14 -0.30 -10.70
N GLU A 242 28.26 -0.80 -9.82
CA GLU A 242 27.39 0.02 -8.98
C GLU A 242 28.18 0.92 -8.01
N LYS A 243 29.25 0.40 -7.42
CA LYS A 243 30.14 1.18 -6.55
C LYS A 243 30.87 2.28 -7.32
N TYR A 244 31.34 1.97 -8.53
CA TYR A 244 32.01 2.94 -9.41
C TYR A 244 31.02 4.03 -9.87
N LEU A 245 29.80 3.68 -10.28
CA LEU A 245 28.77 4.63 -10.67
C LEU A 245 28.37 5.57 -9.54
N ARG A 246 28.25 5.06 -8.31
CA ARG A 246 28.03 5.90 -7.12
C ARG A 246 29.19 6.88 -6.86
N TRP A 247 30.42 6.44 -7.07
CA TRP A 247 31.60 7.28 -6.89
C TRP A 247 31.76 8.31 -8.02
N ALA A 248 31.41 7.94 -9.28
CA ALA A 248 31.54 8.80 -10.45
C ALA A 248 30.39 9.82 -10.60
N MET A 249 29.25 9.62 -9.94
CA MET A 249 28.16 10.60 -9.96
C MET A 249 28.42 11.71 -8.92
N PRO A 250 28.49 12.99 -9.34
CA PRO A 250 28.60 14.09 -8.40
C PRO A 250 27.37 14.12 -7.48
N THR A 251 27.58 13.83 -6.20
CA THR A 251 26.51 13.90 -5.17
C THR A 251 26.26 15.34 -4.70
N ASP A 252 27.10 16.26 -5.10
CA ASP A 252 27.21 17.61 -4.54
C ASP A 252 26.13 18.57 -5.05
N LEU A 253 25.34 18.16 -6.07
CA LEU A 253 24.23 18.95 -6.60
C LEU A 253 22.87 18.61 -5.97
N GLN A 254 22.80 17.56 -5.14
CA GLN A 254 21.57 17.21 -4.44
C GLN A 254 21.60 17.90 -3.05
N GLY A 255 20.84 18.96 -2.93
CA GLY A 255 20.52 19.54 -1.62
C GLY A 255 19.83 18.49 -0.73
N LYS A 256 19.81 18.75 0.58
CA LYS A 256 19.08 17.92 1.54
C LYS A 256 17.58 17.90 1.13
N SER A 257 16.99 16.72 1.04
CA SER A 257 15.55 16.58 0.74
C SER A 257 14.70 17.40 1.72
N LEU A 258 13.74 18.15 1.21
CA LEU A 258 12.77 18.92 2.01
C LEU A 258 11.56 18.10 2.43
N LEU A 259 11.48 16.81 2.06
CA LEU A 259 10.31 15.94 2.28
C LEU A 259 9.86 15.93 3.74
N ALA A 260 10.79 15.77 4.69
CA ALA A 260 10.45 15.76 6.12
C ALA A 260 9.91 17.10 6.62
N GLN A 261 10.46 18.21 6.10
CA GLN A 261 10.00 19.57 6.43
C GLN A 261 8.59 19.82 5.87
N ASP A 262 8.34 19.41 4.62
CA ASP A 262 7.03 19.55 3.96
C ASP A 262 5.97 18.71 4.65
N PHE A 263 6.31 17.47 5.06
CA PHE A 263 5.42 16.62 5.82
C PHE A 263 5.00 17.25 7.15
N GLU A 264 5.98 17.74 7.92
CA GLU A 264 5.70 18.39 9.22
C GLU A 264 4.84 19.65 9.05
N ALA A 265 5.12 20.46 8.04
CA ALA A 265 4.32 21.64 7.71
C ALA A 265 2.87 21.27 7.32
N ALA A 266 2.68 20.20 6.55
CA ALA A 266 1.35 19.70 6.19
C ALA A 266 0.61 19.17 7.42
N ARG A 267 1.28 18.41 8.29
CA ARG A 267 0.74 17.87 9.54
C ARG A 267 0.26 18.97 10.48
N GLN A 268 1.05 20.01 10.68
CA GLN A 268 0.68 21.16 11.51
C GLN A 268 -0.58 21.88 10.98
N ARG A 269 -0.69 22.05 9.64
CA ARG A 269 -1.88 22.64 9.01
C ARG A 269 -3.12 21.75 9.18
N ALA A 270 -2.97 20.44 9.07
CA ALA A 270 -4.07 19.50 9.29
C ALA A 270 -4.59 19.55 10.74
N SER A 271 -3.67 19.57 11.72
CA SER A 271 -3.99 19.67 13.14
C SER A 271 -4.69 20.98 13.49
N GLN A 272 -4.30 22.12 12.88
CA GLN A 272 -4.94 23.41 13.09
C GLN A 272 -6.38 23.47 12.53
N ARG A 273 -6.67 22.75 11.43
CA ARG A 273 -8.02 22.65 10.87
C ARG A 273 -8.95 21.78 11.71
N ALA A 274 -8.40 20.81 12.44
CA ALA A 274 -9.15 19.92 13.35
C ALA A 274 -9.51 20.58 14.68
N ALA A 275 -8.84 21.69 15.08
CA ALA A 275 -9.18 22.46 16.28
C ALA A 275 -10.57 23.07 16.13
N PRO A 276 -11.48 22.93 17.14
CA PRO A 276 -12.79 23.57 17.10
C PRO A 276 -12.60 25.09 16.90
N SER A 277 -13.26 25.66 15.87
CA SER A 277 -13.35 27.12 15.79
C SER A 277 -14.03 27.60 17.05
N GLU A 278 -13.33 28.29 17.95
CA GLU A 278 -13.97 29.06 19.01
C GLU A 278 -14.93 30.05 18.31
N ARG A 279 -16.22 29.71 18.34
CA ARG A 279 -17.26 30.64 17.89
C ARG A 279 -17.21 31.85 18.81
N ARG A 280 -16.75 32.97 18.28
CA ARG A 280 -17.01 34.29 18.88
C ARG A 280 -18.49 34.65 18.74
#